data_dabb8c0ce11870548f12789b6baef888
#
_entry.id   dabb8c0ce11870548f12789b6baef888
#
_cell.length_a   1.000
_cell.length_b   1.000
_cell.length_c   1.000
_cell.angle_alpha   90.00
_cell.angle_beta   90.00
_cell.angle_gamma   90.00
#
_symmetry.space_group_name_H-M   'P 1'
#
loop_
_entity.id
_entity.type
_entity.pdbx_description
1 polymer ?
#
loop_
_entity_poly.entity_id
_entity_poly.type
_entity_poly.pdbx_seq_one_letter_code
_entity_poly.pdbx_strand_id
1 'polypeptide(L)'
;MIFADGLGGGAVVYELGTIAVQNIQADGTVTVGIDDTGYDVTFFGATTGKKLFWDESADTLNVAGTTALAGSLSVTGVTSNADGAVATPSITNTGDLNTGVYFPAADTVGITTGGVEQFRFGSNPVSPGSKNLVHNGSMAVSQRGTIEGQGGVSNVYTAIDRWKIREEGPGTARFITSQDQLSVGNSVLAQGCRQVLKVDCTTAESAVAAGEFVGICHSLEAQNLQALQEGDAAAKPIALSFTLSSPKSGTHCVALLQGDANRHYIAEYTVASANTFEHFKIIIPGDTSGGISNDTGEGMRITFPLTCGTNMHGSAGAWANGEEYATSNQQNLMDNTSNNWQLTAVQLEIGDVATTFEREDYGTTFAKCLRYYYELAGANNTALPTGSQTATTGGSAYYQFPVEMRAAPTLAYSDLSHFGVQPDMAQQNPTAIVIGYATTSTGWIAHTFSADAAKGLTYRFYSLSASARLNFSADL
;
A
#
# COMPACT_ATOMS: atom_id res chain seq x y z
N MET A 1 52.79 49.36 -16.32
CA MET A 1 52.82 50.21 -17.53
C MET A 1 53.81 49.55 -18.48
N ILE A 2 53.32 49.02 -19.59
CA ILE A 2 54.17 48.42 -20.60
C ILE A 2 54.60 49.53 -21.54
N PHE A 3 55.86 49.83 -21.57
CA PHE A 3 56.42 50.74 -22.58
C PHE A 3 56.92 49.90 -23.74
N ALA A 4 56.26 49.98 -24.88
CA ALA A 4 56.88 49.58 -26.13
C ALA A 4 57.69 50.73 -26.65
N ASP A 5 58.99 50.56 -26.95
CA ASP A 5 59.92 51.56 -27.40
C ASP A 5 59.72 52.01 -28.87
N GLY A 6 58.63 51.55 -29.51
CA GLY A 6 58.26 51.96 -30.89
C GLY A 6 59.21 51.56 -32.01
N LEU A 7 60.23 50.79 -31.75
CA LEU A 7 61.19 50.35 -32.74
C LEU A 7 60.80 48.92 -33.21
N GLY A 8 60.25 48.82 -34.43
CA GLY A 8 59.76 47.61 -35.00
C GLY A 8 60.72 46.42 -34.93
N GLY A 9 60.29 45.29 -34.52
CA GLY A 9 60.90 43.97 -34.67
C GLY A 9 61.69 43.48 -33.44
N GLY A 10 61.50 44.02 -32.25
CA GLY A 10 62.12 43.52 -31.04
C GLY A 10 61.66 44.21 -29.78
N ALA A 11 60.37 44.30 -29.52
CA ALA A 11 59.86 44.85 -28.29
C ALA A 11 60.33 44.05 -27.06
N VAL A 12 61.21 44.57 -26.27
CA VAL A 12 61.63 43.98 -24.98
C VAL A 12 60.51 44.22 -23.97
N VAL A 13 59.89 43.16 -23.50
CA VAL A 13 58.94 43.21 -22.38
C VAL A 13 59.76 43.28 -21.08
N TYR A 14 59.76 44.40 -20.40
CA TYR A 14 60.31 44.46 -19.05
C TYR A 14 59.35 43.84 -18.04
N GLU A 15 59.83 42.90 -17.26
CA GLU A 15 59.09 42.31 -16.15
C GLU A 15 58.88 43.41 -15.08
N LEU A 16 57.71 44.00 -15.08
CA LEU A 16 57.27 44.90 -14.02
C LEU A 16 56.63 44.04 -12.93
N GLY A 17 57.15 44.16 -11.72
CA GLY A 17 56.52 43.54 -10.55
C GLY A 17 55.03 43.87 -10.48
N THR A 18 54.43 44.11 -9.38
CA THR A 18 52.98 44.39 -9.25
C THR A 18 52.59 45.68 -9.99
N ILE A 19 51.66 45.60 -10.96
CA ILE A 19 51.08 46.80 -11.62
C ILE A 19 49.72 47.08 -10.92
N ALA A 20 49.63 48.18 -10.19
CA ALA A 20 48.39 48.67 -9.62
C ALA A 20 47.70 49.61 -10.61
N VAL A 21 46.58 49.17 -11.22
CA VAL A 21 45.74 49.95 -12.12
C VAL A 21 44.32 50.01 -11.60
N GLN A 22 43.64 51.14 -11.77
CA GLN A 22 42.21 51.23 -11.38
C GLN A 22 41.24 50.49 -12.36
N ASN A 23 41.60 50.48 -13.64
CA ASN A 23 40.82 49.81 -14.68
C ASN A 23 41.76 49.17 -15.70
N ILE A 24 41.41 47.97 -16.16
CA ILE A 24 42.00 47.32 -17.34
C ILE A 24 40.93 47.28 -18.42
N GLN A 25 41.15 48.01 -19.54
CA GLN A 25 40.31 47.92 -20.73
C GLN A 25 41.12 47.32 -21.86
N ALA A 26 40.65 46.26 -22.45
CA ALA A 26 41.27 45.62 -23.62
C ALA A 26 40.27 45.68 -24.79
N ASP A 27 40.69 46.18 -25.94
CA ASP A 27 39.93 46.25 -27.18
C ASP A 27 40.04 44.93 -27.96
N GLY A 28 40.65 43.92 -27.42
CA GLY A 28 40.89 42.60 -27.99
C GLY A 28 40.97 41.51 -26.94
N THR A 29 41.66 40.42 -27.25
CA THR A 29 41.82 39.27 -26.37
C THR A 29 42.82 39.58 -25.24
N VAL A 30 42.48 39.15 -24.01
CA VAL A 30 43.41 39.08 -22.88
C VAL A 30 43.85 37.62 -22.75
N THR A 31 45.14 37.37 -22.92
CA THR A 31 45.75 36.04 -22.73
C THR A 31 46.60 36.09 -21.46
N VAL A 32 46.36 35.13 -20.56
CA VAL A 32 47.15 34.91 -19.35
C VAL A 32 47.83 33.56 -19.44
N GLY A 33 49.15 33.55 -19.50
CA GLY A 33 49.95 32.34 -19.71
C GLY A 33 50.09 31.93 -21.18
N ILE A 34 50.66 30.78 -21.38
CA ILE A 34 50.78 30.08 -22.66
C ILE A 34 50.36 28.61 -22.46
N ASP A 35 50.03 27.90 -23.50
CA ASP A 35 49.70 26.49 -23.44
C ASP A 35 50.81 25.68 -22.73
N ASP A 36 50.42 24.74 -21.87
CA ASP A 36 51.30 24.00 -20.94
C ASP A 36 52.04 24.82 -19.86
N THR A 37 51.78 26.14 -19.77
CA THR A 37 52.36 27.00 -18.73
C THR A 37 51.35 28.12 -18.37
N GLY A 38 50.37 27.76 -17.58
CA GLY A 38 49.34 28.68 -17.12
C GLY A 38 49.80 29.53 -15.91
N TYR A 39 48.90 30.36 -15.43
CA TYR A 39 49.03 31.11 -14.18
C TYR A 39 47.64 31.21 -13.51
N ASP A 40 47.67 31.28 -12.19
CA ASP A 40 46.47 31.57 -11.40
C ASP A 40 45.85 32.92 -11.77
N VAL A 41 44.56 32.96 -11.94
CA VAL A 41 43.79 34.20 -12.18
C VAL A 41 42.70 34.34 -11.14
N THR A 42 42.77 35.41 -10.32
CA THR A 42 41.78 35.64 -9.28
C THR A 42 41.10 37.00 -9.46
N PHE A 43 39.76 36.98 -9.44
CA PHE A 43 38.90 38.16 -9.36
C PHE A 43 38.21 38.16 -7.99
N PHE A 44 38.56 39.12 -7.14
CA PHE A 44 37.99 39.22 -5.79
C PHE A 44 36.64 39.96 -5.80
N GLY A 45 35.68 39.43 -5.08
CA GLY A 45 34.47 40.17 -4.73
C GLY A 45 34.67 41.14 -3.58
N ALA A 46 33.68 41.99 -3.32
CA ALA A 46 33.74 42.98 -2.23
C ALA A 46 33.67 42.33 -0.82
N THR A 47 33.17 41.10 -0.72
CA THR A 47 33.03 40.38 0.55
C THR A 47 34.22 39.43 0.72
N THR A 48 34.79 39.37 1.92
CA THR A 48 35.89 38.46 2.26
C THR A 48 35.61 37.04 1.88
N GLY A 49 36.51 36.39 1.17
CA GLY A 49 36.41 34.99 0.70
C GLY A 49 35.58 34.78 -0.56
N LYS A 50 34.94 35.81 -1.13
CA LYS A 50 34.23 35.73 -2.41
C LYS A 50 35.16 36.02 -3.57
N LYS A 51 35.28 35.07 -4.50
CA LYS A 51 36.18 35.18 -5.66
C LYS A 51 35.77 34.27 -6.81
N LEU A 52 36.12 34.65 -8.03
CA LEU A 52 36.27 33.79 -9.18
C LEU A 52 37.74 33.46 -9.33
N PHE A 53 38.10 32.20 -9.39
CA PHE A 53 39.51 31.80 -9.38
C PHE A 53 39.76 30.66 -10.38
N TRP A 54 40.65 30.90 -11.33
CA TRP A 54 41.26 29.86 -12.16
C TRP A 54 42.51 29.38 -11.42
N ASP A 55 42.54 28.07 -11.11
CA ASP A 55 43.65 27.38 -10.48
C ASP A 55 44.38 26.60 -11.58
N GLU A 56 45.59 27.07 -11.94
CA GLU A 56 46.38 26.46 -13.02
C GLU A 56 46.89 25.07 -12.63
N SER A 57 47.19 24.86 -11.36
CA SER A 57 47.73 23.58 -10.87
C SER A 57 46.73 22.47 -10.84
N ALA A 58 45.43 22.79 -10.78
CA ALA A 58 44.30 21.87 -10.75
C ALA A 58 43.45 21.90 -12.01
N ASP A 59 43.76 22.78 -12.98
CA ASP A 59 42.95 23.01 -14.19
C ASP A 59 41.47 23.27 -13.89
N THR A 60 41.20 24.06 -12.83
CA THR A 60 39.82 24.26 -12.38
C THR A 60 39.44 25.73 -12.30
N LEU A 61 38.21 26.04 -12.69
CA LEU A 61 37.56 27.32 -12.44
C LEU A 61 36.70 27.25 -11.18
N ASN A 62 37.10 27.93 -10.14
CA ASN A 62 36.42 27.97 -8.85
C ASN A 62 35.62 29.25 -8.68
N VAL A 63 34.37 29.15 -8.21
CA VAL A 63 33.50 30.27 -7.85
C VAL A 63 33.13 30.18 -6.38
N ALA A 64 33.73 30.99 -5.55
CA ALA A 64 33.38 31.14 -4.13
C ALA A 64 32.26 32.19 -3.98
N GLY A 65 31.05 31.85 -4.28
CA GLY A 65 29.87 32.74 -4.26
C GLY A 65 28.71 32.18 -5.06
N THR A 66 27.66 32.98 -5.18
CA THR A 66 26.54 32.65 -6.03
C THR A 66 26.82 33.03 -7.48
N THR A 67 26.62 32.14 -8.41
CA THR A 67 26.69 32.41 -9.86
C THR A 67 25.29 32.64 -10.40
N ALA A 68 25.04 33.80 -11.01
CA ALA A 68 23.82 34.12 -11.73
C ALA A 68 24.12 34.10 -13.22
N LEU A 69 23.46 33.22 -13.95
CA LEU A 69 23.52 33.11 -15.41
C LEU A 69 22.19 33.61 -15.99
N ALA A 70 22.25 34.67 -16.81
CA ALA A 70 21.06 35.23 -17.48
C ALA A 70 20.65 34.45 -18.73
N GLY A 71 21.43 33.48 -19.12
CA GLY A 71 21.19 32.59 -20.28
C GLY A 71 21.23 31.12 -19.88
N SER A 72 21.26 30.24 -20.88
CA SER A 72 21.37 28.79 -20.69
C SER A 72 22.78 28.39 -20.27
N LEU A 73 22.89 27.41 -19.34
CA LEU A 73 24.12 26.69 -19.04
C LEU A 73 24.17 25.42 -19.88
N SER A 74 25.21 25.25 -20.69
CA SER A 74 25.50 24.01 -21.43
C SER A 74 26.70 23.33 -20.80
N VAL A 75 26.51 22.09 -20.32
CA VAL A 75 27.55 21.26 -19.71
C VAL A 75 27.70 20.01 -20.55
N THR A 76 28.89 19.75 -21.11
CA THR A 76 29.20 18.54 -21.89
C THR A 76 29.69 17.38 -21.03
N GLY A 77 30.02 17.65 -19.77
CA GLY A 77 30.45 16.66 -18.78
C GLY A 77 29.36 16.36 -17.73
N VAL A 78 29.78 15.77 -16.62
CA VAL A 78 28.91 15.45 -15.49
C VAL A 78 28.76 16.69 -14.60
N THR A 79 27.53 16.97 -14.15
CA THR A 79 27.28 17.92 -13.05
C THR A 79 27.16 17.16 -11.74
N SER A 80 27.99 17.51 -10.75
CA SER A 80 27.87 17.00 -9.38
C SER A 80 27.16 18.02 -8.52
N ASN A 81 26.09 17.58 -7.85
CA ASN A 81 25.32 18.40 -6.90
C ASN A 81 25.47 17.80 -5.51
N ALA A 82 25.35 18.63 -4.48
CA ALA A 82 25.23 18.12 -3.10
C ALA A 82 23.98 17.26 -2.96
N ASP A 83 23.95 16.34 -1.98
CA ASP A 83 22.86 15.40 -1.80
C ASP A 83 21.50 16.08 -1.58
N GLY A 84 21.48 17.19 -0.86
CA GLY A 84 20.25 17.86 -0.46
C GLY A 84 19.48 17.07 0.61
N ALA A 85 18.25 17.47 0.83
CA ALA A 85 17.33 16.81 1.75
C ALA A 85 15.89 16.99 1.27
N VAL A 86 14.94 16.24 1.85
CA VAL A 86 13.52 16.34 1.50
C VAL A 86 12.95 17.76 1.61
N ALA A 87 13.37 18.51 2.61
CA ALA A 87 12.94 19.91 2.81
C ALA A 87 13.80 20.95 2.07
N THR A 88 14.99 20.56 1.59
CA THR A 88 15.97 21.42 0.91
C THR A 88 16.62 20.64 -0.23
N PRO A 89 15.90 20.34 -1.30
CA PRO A 89 16.42 19.56 -2.42
C PRO A 89 17.60 20.27 -3.09
N SER A 90 18.52 19.50 -3.68
CA SER A 90 19.72 20.01 -4.33
C SER A 90 19.47 20.66 -5.68
N ILE A 91 18.40 20.27 -6.34
CA ILE A 91 17.90 20.88 -7.59
C ILE A 91 16.49 21.38 -7.34
N THR A 92 16.30 22.69 -7.33
CA THR A 92 15.05 23.33 -6.89
C THR A 92 14.73 24.57 -7.73
N ASN A 93 13.52 25.09 -7.57
CA ASN A 93 13.10 26.37 -8.15
C ASN A 93 13.35 27.51 -7.14
N THR A 94 13.83 28.66 -7.61
CA THR A 94 14.11 29.84 -6.75
C THR A 94 12.88 30.37 -6.00
N GLY A 95 11.68 30.14 -6.52
CA GLY A 95 10.40 30.55 -5.90
C GLY A 95 9.82 29.50 -4.94
N ASP A 96 10.36 28.28 -4.94
CA ASP A 96 9.87 27.17 -4.13
C ASP A 96 11.04 26.25 -3.76
N LEU A 97 11.72 26.56 -2.67
CA LEU A 97 12.98 25.92 -2.28
C LEU A 97 12.81 24.54 -1.63
N ASN A 98 11.58 24.10 -1.40
CA ASN A 98 11.28 22.79 -0.82
C ASN A 98 10.60 21.83 -1.82
N THR A 99 10.63 22.18 -3.12
CA THR A 99 10.18 21.36 -4.24
C THR A 99 11.33 21.12 -5.20
N GLY A 100 11.64 19.85 -5.51
CA GLY A 100 12.74 19.54 -6.40
C GLY A 100 13.26 18.10 -6.30
N VAL A 101 14.53 17.92 -6.70
CA VAL A 101 15.23 16.62 -6.71
C VAL A 101 16.35 16.62 -5.67
N TYR A 102 16.51 15.54 -4.92
CA TYR A 102 17.57 15.32 -3.95
C TYR A 102 18.05 13.87 -4.00
N PHE A 103 19.20 13.59 -3.39
CA PHE A 103 19.90 12.30 -3.44
C PHE A 103 20.06 11.77 -2.00
N PRO A 104 19.04 11.03 -1.46
CA PRO A 104 18.99 10.65 -0.05
C PRO A 104 20.03 9.60 0.37
N ALA A 105 20.57 8.84 -0.57
CA ALA A 105 21.61 7.83 -0.37
C ALA A 105 22.27 7.50 -1.70
N ALA A 106 23.36 6.72 -1.68
CA ALA A 106 23.95 6.14 -2.89
C ALA A 106 22.88 5.39 -3.70
N ASP A 107 22.95 5.46 -5.02
CA ASP A 107 22.02 4.80 -5.97
C ASP A 107 20.54 5.17 -5.79
N THR A 108 20.26 6.34 -5.17
CA THR A 108 18.90 6.75 -4.85
C THR A 108 18.62 8.19 -5.28
N VAL A 109 17.48 8.41 -5.94
CA VAL A 109 16.97 9.74 -6.33
C VAL A 109 15.60 9.96 -5.70
N GLY A 110 15.44 11.06 -4.96
CA GLY A 110 14.18 11.49 -4.38
C GLY A 110 13.60 12.71 -5.09
N ILE A 111 12.27 12.74 -5.24
CA ILE A 111 11.52 13.90 -5.72
C ILE A 111 10.62 14.38 -4.58
N THR A 112 10.71 15.67 -4.25
CA THR A 112 9.92 16.28 -3.18
C THR A 112 9.07 17.43 -3.69
N THR A 113 7.91 17.63 -3.09
CA THR A 113 7.05 18.82 -3.27
C THR A 113 6.59 19.31 -1.91
N GLY A 114 6.73 20.63 -1.66
CA GLY A 114 6.34 21.21 -0.37
C GLY A 114 7.08 20.60 0.83
N GLY A 115 8.32 20.10 0.63
CA GLY A 115 9.10 19.45 1.68
C GLY A 115 8.63 18.02 2.05
N VAL A 116 7.75 17.42 1.23
CA VAL A 116 7.29 16.05 1.40
C VAL A 116 7.73 15.20 0.23
N GLU A 117 8.37 14.06 0.49
CA GLU A 117 8.77 13.12 -0.55
C GLU A 117 7.54 12.55 -1.28
N GLN A 118 7.53 12.66 -2.60
CA GLN A 118 6.47 12.13 -3.47
C GLN A 118 6.89 10.84 -4.16
N PHE A 119 8.16 10.76 -4.58
CA PHE A 119 8.73 9.61 -5.27
C PHE A 119 10.17 9.39 -4.83
N ARG A 120 10.54 8.12 -4.74
CA ARG A 120 11.92 7.70 -4.55
C ARG A 120 12.26 6.59 -5.57
N PHE A 121 13.37 6.74 -6.24
CA PHE A 121 13.97 5.73 -7.12
C PHE A 121 15.26 5.27 -6.47
N GLY A 122 15.37 4.00 -6.15
CA GLY A 122 16.54 3.40 -5.53
C GLY A 122 16.92 2.09 -6.21
N SER A 123 17.75 1.31 -5.57
CA SER A 123 18.18 -0.02 -6.04
C SER A 123 17.04 -1.04 -6.13
N ASN A 124 15.88 -0.75 -5.54
CA ASN A 124 14.67 -1.54 -5.76
C ASN A 124 13.95 -0.98 -6.99
N PRO A 125 13.86 -1.73 -8.10
CA PRO A 125 13.11 -1.29 -9.25
C PRO A 125 11.65 -1.06 -8.84
N VAL A 126 11.11 0.12 -9.19
CA VAL A 126 9.66 0.35 -9.09
C VAL A 126 9.02 -0.68 -10.01
N SER A 127 8.41 -1.71 -9.43
CA SER A 127 7.66 -2.68 -10.22
C SER A 127 6.55 -1.94 -10.96
N PRO A 128 6.35 -2.18 -12.26
CA PRO A 128 5.24 -1.58 -13.03
C PRO A 128 3.87 -2.17 -12.66
N GLY A 129 3.72 -2.68 -11.44
CA GLY A 129 2.48 -3.15 -10.82
C GLY A 129 2.02 -2.23 -9.70
N SER A 130 0.87 -2.54 -9.11
CA SER A 130 0.43 -1.88 -7.88
C SER A 130 1.50 -2.04 -6.79
N LYS A 131 1.95 -0.92 -6.20
CA LYS A 131 2.91 -0.96 -5.09
C LYS A 131 2.26 -1.42 -3.79
N ASN A 132 0.94 -1.21 -3.66
CA ASN A 132 0.19 -1.65 -2.50
C ASN A 132 -0.10 -3.15 -2.59
N LEU A 133 0.48 -3.92 -1.68
CA LEU A 133 0.26 -5.36 -1.55
C LEU A 133 -1.11 -5.69 -0.93
N VAL A 134 -1.73 -4.74 -0.23
CA VAL A 134 -3.05 -4.89 0.39
C VAL A 134 -4.14 -4.68 -0.65
N HIS A 135 -4.95 -5.71 -0.89
CA HIS A 135 -6.13 -5.59 -1.73
C HIS A 135 -7.28 -4.94 -0.95
N ASN A 136 -7.99 -3.99 -1.58
CA ASN A 136 -9.10 -3.27 -0.96
C ASN A 136 -8.71 -2.48 0.30
N GLY A 137 -7.51 -1.92 0.34
CA GLY A 137 -7.03 -1.10 1.46
C GLY A 137 -7.79 0.22 1.62
N SER A 138 -8.50 0.68 0.59
CA SER A 138 -9.41 1.84 0.62
C SER A 138 -10.82 1.51 1.11
N MET A 139 -11.10 0.25 1.47
CA MET A 139 -12.41 -0.24 1.92
C MET A 139 -13.54 -0.03 0.90
N ALA A 140 -13.20 0.04 -0.40
CA ALA A 140 -14.14 0.41 -1.46
C ALA A 140 -15.14 -0.70 -1.81
N VAL A 141 -14.75 -1.98 -1.68
CA VAL A 141 -15.54 -3.14 -2.07
C VAL A 141 -16.14 -3.82 -0.85
N SER A 142 -17.45 -3.99 -0.86
CA SER A 142 -18.25 -4.62 0.20
C SER A 142 -19.39 -5.43 -0.44
N GLN A 143 -19.10 -6.66 -0.84
CA GLN A 143 -20.11 -7.55 -1.44
C GLN A 143 -21.03 -8.16 -0.39
N ARG A 144 -20.50 -8.39 0.83
CA ARG A 144 -21.23 -9.04 1.93
C ARG A 144 -22.22 -8.13 2.65
N GLY A 145 -22.08 -6.79 2.49
CA GLY A 145 -22.89 -5.80 3.20
C GLY A 145 -22.61 -5.77 4.71
N THR A 146 -23.45 -5.09 5.47
CA THR A 146 -23.36 -5.05 6.93
C THR A 146 -23.57 -6.43 7.53
N ILE A 147 -22.69 -6.84 8.46
CA ILE A 147 -22.77 -8.12 9.17
C ILE A 147 -22.93 -7.86 10.65
N GLU A 148 -24.02 -8.35 11.22
CA GLU A 148 -24.39 -8.19 12.61
C GLU A 148 -23.97 -9.38 13.46
N GLY A 149 -23.81 -9.17 14.78
CA GLY A 149 -23.58 -10.22 15.76
C GLY A 149 -22.28 -11.00 15.58
N GLN A 150 -21.28 -10.40 14.94
CA GLN A 150 -19.97 -11.02 14.78
C GLN A 150 -19.26 -11.16 16.14
N GLY A 151 -18.40 -12.17 16.23
CA GLY A 151 -17.70 -12.61 17.42
C GLY A 151 -18.15 -14.01 17.86
N GLY A 152 -17.26 -14.75 18.54
CA GLY A 152 -17.48 -16.16 18.90
C GLY A 152 -17.15 -17.15 17.79
N VAL A 153 -16.71 -16.70 16.63
CA VAL A 153 -16.28 -17.54 15.50
C VAL A 153 -15.09 -16.91 14.80
N SER A 154 -13.96 -17.62 14.76
CA SER A 154 -12.75 -17.19 14.08
C SER A 154 -12.84 -17.37 12.55
N ASN A 155 -12.03 -16.58 11.83
CA ASN A 155 -11.89 -16.64 10.36
C ASN A 155 -13.15 -16.33 9.58
N VAL A 156 -14.05 -15.51 10.12
CA VAL A 156 -15.23 -14.98 9.41
C VAL A 156 -14.87 -13.65 8.77
N TYR A 157 -15.36 -13.44 7.55
CA TYR A 157 -15.12 -12.18 6.85
C TYR A 157 -16.02 -11.07 7.38
N THR A 158 -15.47 -9.84 7.38
CA THR A 158 -16.21 -8.61 7.72
C THR A 158 -17.11 -8.18 6.56
N ALA A 159 -17.82 -7.08 6.75
CA ALA A 159 -18.54 -6.39 5.69
C ALA A 159 -17.67 -6.01 4.48
N ILE A 160 -16.39 -5.78 4.71
CA ILE A 160 -15.42 -5.38 3.68
C ILE A 160 -14.72 -6.60 3.11
N ASP A 161 -14.73 -6.73 1.80
CA ASP A 161 -14.05 -7.82 1.11
C ASP A 161 -12.56 -7.84 1.42
N ARG A 162 -12.00 -9.04 1.57
CA ARG A 162 -10.61 -9.32 1.94
C ARG A 162 -10.27 -9.13 3.43
N TRP A 163 -11.12 -8.47 4.21
CA TRP A 163 -10.91 -8.24 5.63
C TRP A 163 -11.70 -9.25 6.46
N LYS A 164 -11.04 -9.91 7.38
CA LYS A 164 -11.63 -10.97 8.21
C LYS A 164 -11.39 -10.73 9.70
N ILE A 165 -12.12 -11.45 10.51
CA ILE A 165 -11.99 -11.50 11.95
C ILE A 165 -11.13 -12.71 12.31
N ARG A 166 -10.10 -12.46 13.10
CA ARG A 166 -9.38 -13.50 13.83
C ARG A 166 -9.81 -13.46 15.29
N GLU A 167 -10.23 -14.57 15.81
CA GLU A 167 -10.67 -14.71 17.20
C GLU A 167 -10.07 -15.97 17.81
N GLU A 168 -9.62 -15.87 19.06
CA GLU A 168 -9.09 -16.97 19.86
C GLU A 168 -9.82 -16.98 21.21
N GLY A 169 -9.99 -18.17 21.78
CA GLY A 169 -10.61 -18.36 23.10
C GLY A 169 -12.13 -18.15 23.13
N PRO A 170 -12.73 -18.24 24.31
CA PRO A 170 -14.18 -18.19 24.51
C PRO A 170 -14.75 -16.78 24.66
N GLY A 171 -14.17 -15.76 24.02
CA GLY A 171 -14.56 -14.38 24.17
C GLY A 171 -16.05 -14.09 24.02
N THR A 172 -16.56 -13.17 24.83
CA THR A 172 -17.97 -12.79 24.88
C THR A 172 -18.28 -11.52 24.08
N ALA A 173 -17.25 -10.79 23.66
CA ALA A 173 -17.41 -9.59 22.84
C ALA A 173 -18.20 -9.89 21.56
N ARG A 174 -19.15 -9.00 21.24
CA ARG A 174 -19.89 -9.05 19.96
C ARG A 174 -19.86 -7.68 19.33
N PHE A 175 -19.88 -7.65 18.01
CA PHE A 175 -19.78 -6.41 17.25
C PHE A 175 -20.46 -6.52 15.88
N ILE A 176 -20.70 -5.37 15.28
CA ILE A 176 -21.19 -5.22 13.92
C ILE A 176 -20.02 -4.73 13.08
N THR A 177 -19.84 -5.30 11.89
CA THR A 177 -18.96 -4.71 10.87
C THR A 177 -19.79 -4.13 9.73
N SER A 178 -19.43 -2.92 9.30
CA SER A 178 -20.08 -2.22 8.19
C SER A 178 -19.07 -1.49 7.32
N GLN A 179 -19.49 -1.16 6.10
CA GLN A 179 -18.85 -0.15 5.28
C GLN A 179 -19.54 1.19 5.54
N ASP A 180 -18.83 2.12 6.17
CA ASP A 180 -19.34 3.46 6.37
C ASP A 180 -18.72 4.45 5.40
N GLN A 181 -19.49 5.48 5.03
CA GLN A 181 -19.05 6.53 4.13
C GLN A 181 -18.70 7.80 4.92
N LEU A 182 -17.48 8.30 4.71
CA LEU A 182 -17.03 9.56 5.31
C LEU A 182 -17.74 10.77 4.68
N SER A 183 -18.15 11.71 5.51
CA SER A 183 -18.78 12.95 5.08
C SER A 183 -17.79 13.85 4.35
N VAL A 184 -18.31 14.72 3.47
CA VAL A 184 -17.51 15.74 2.78
C VAL A 184 -16.84 16.64 3.82
N GLY A 185 -15.53 16.92 3.60
CA GLY A 185 -14.72 17.72 4.54
C GLY A 185 -13.95 16.90 5.58
N ASN A 186 -14.14 15.58 5.66
CA ASN A 186 -13.28 14.73 6.48
C ASN A 186 -11.85 14.74 5.97
N SER A 187 -10.85 14.84 6.87
CA SER A 187 -9.44 14.92 6.54
C SER A 187 -8.91 13.71 5.74
N VAL A 188 -9.51 12.53 5.94
CA VAL A 188 -9.16 11.29 5.22
C VAL A 188 -9.42 11.39 3.72
N LEU A 189 -10.34 12.25 3.29
CA LEU A 189 -10.61 12.47 1.87
C LEU A 189 -9.39 13.01 1.10
N ALA A 190 -8.45 13.65 1.77
CA ALA A 190 -7.19 14.10 1.17
C ALA A 190 -6.33 12.92 0.68
N GLN A 191 -6.54 11.71 1.22
CA GLN A 191 -5.88 10.47 0.76
C GLN A 191 -6.67 9.76 -0.35
N GLY A 192 -7.78 10.32 -0.81
CA GLY A 192 -8.63 9.76 -1.84
C GLY A 192 -9.55 8.63 -1.37
N CYS A 193 -9.60 8.33 -0.06
CA CYS A 193 -10.47 7.30 0.52
C CYS A 193 -11.75 7.94 1.05
N ARG A 194 -12.89 7.32 0.77
CA ARG A 194 -14.20 7.78 1.23
C ARG A 194 -14.95 6.73 2.05
N GLN A 195 -14.57 5.48 1.95
CA GLN A 195 -15.13 4.37 2.70
C GLN A 195 -14.19 3.96 3.83
N VAL A 196 -14.77 3.46 4.91
CA VAL A 196 -14.08 2.88 6.05
C VAL A 196 -14.68 1.54 6.42
N LEU A 197 -13.86 0.61 6.89
CA LEU A 197 -14.33 -0.52 7.68
C LEU A 197 -14.63 0.00 9.08
N LYS A 198 -15.85 -0.16 9.52
CA LYS A 198 -16.30 0.20 10.86
C LYS A 198 -16.60 -1.04 11.67
N VAL A 199 -16.18 -1.03 12.94
CA VAL A 199 -16.45 -2.08 13.93
C VAL A 199 -17.14 -1.41 15.12
N ASP A 200 -18.42 -1.71 15.32
CA ASP A 200 -19.23 -1.22 16.46
C ASP A 200 -19.38 -2.32 17.51
N CYS A 201 -18.91 -2.10 18.71
CA CYS A 201 -19.06 -3.03 19.82
C CYS A 201 -20.55 -3.08 20.25
N THR A 202 -21.15 -4.26 20.25
CA THR A 202 -22.56 -4.47 20.65
C THR A 202 -22.70 -5.24 21.95
N THR A 203 -21.72 -6.07 22.30
CA THR A 203 -21.60 -6.71 23.61
C THR A 203 -20.19 -6.49 24.11
N ALA A 204 -20.10 -5.82 25.26
CA ALA A 204 -18.80 -5.45 25.82
C ALA A 204 -18.17 -6.61 26.59
N GLU A 205 -16.83 -6.67 26.53
CA GLU A 205 -15.99 -7.57 27.31
C GLU A 205 -14.88 -6.77 28.00
N SER A 206 -15.09 -6.47 29.27
CA SER A 206 -14.13 -5.68 30.07
C SER A 206 -13.04 -6.54 30.72
N ALA A 207 -13.25 -7.84 30.85
CA ALA A 207 -12.35 -8.80 31.51
C ALA A 207 -11.87 -9.85 30.51
N VAL A 208 -10.82 -9.49 29.73
CA VAL A 208 -10.23 -10.35 28.71
C VAL A 208 -9.43 -11.46 29.40
N ALA A 209 -9.80 -12.72 29.16
CA ALA A 209 -9.04 -13.84 29.68
C ALA A 209 -7.69 -14.01 28.96
N ALA A 210 -6.75 -14.68 29.60
CA ALA A 210 -5.38 -14.79 29.09
C ALA A 210 -5.26 -15.38 27.67
N GLY A 211 -6.15 -16.29 27.30
CA GLY A 211 -6.18 -16.93 25.97
C GLY A 211 -7.16 -16.30 24.98
N GLU A 212 -7.72 -15.14 25.28
CA GLU A 212 -8.68 -14.46 24.40
C GLU A 212 -8.02 -13.45 23.49
N PHE A 213 -8.48 -13.42 22.23
CA PHE A 213 -8.05 -12.47 21.24
C PHE A 213 -9.16 -12.18 20.24
N VAL A 214 -9.32 -10.91 19.88
CA VAL A 214 -10.12 -10.49 18.73
C VAL A 214 -9.32 -9.47 17.94
N GLY A 215 -9.19 -9.67 16.65
CA GLY A 215 -8.52 -8.74 15.74
C GLY A 215 -9.14 -8.72 14.36
N ILE A 216 -8.96 -7.61 13.66
CA ILE A 216 -9.27 -7.46 12.24
C ILE A 216 -8.00 -7.72 11.45
N CYS A 217 -8.06 -8.58 10.44
CA CYS A 217 -6.88 -8.96 9.67
C CYS A 217 -7.12 -9.00 8.16
N HIS A 218 -6.01 -8.86 7.44
CA HIS A 218 -5.92 -9.00 5.99
C HIS A 218 -4.82 -9.99 5.64
N SER A 219 -5.17 -11.04 4.91
CA SER A 219 -4.24 -12.07 4.45
C SER A 219 -3.74 -11.78 3.04
N LEU A 220 -2.44 -11.98 2.81
CA LEU A 220 -1.73 -11.79 1.56
C LEU A 220 -1.29 -13.15 1.00
N GLU A 221 -1.56 -13.40 -0.29
CA GLU A 221 -1.09 -14.63 -0.94
C GLU A 221 0.44 -14.68 -0.97
N ALA A 222 1.00 -15.82 -0.63
CA ALA A 222 2.43 -16.06 -0.57
C ALA A 222 3.14 -15.76 -1.90
N GLN A 223 2.58 -16.14 -3.03
CA GLN A 223 3.12 -15.86 -4.37
C GLN A 223 3.30 -14.37 -4.68
N ASN A 224 2.52 -13.49 -4.05
CA ASN A 224 2.60 -12.03 -4.26
C ASN A 224 3.69 -11.36 -3.42
N LEU A 225 4.33 -12.10 -2.52
CA LEU A 225 5.31 -11.60 -1.55
C LEU A 225 6.75 -11.95 -1.91
N GLN A 226 6.99 -12.67 -3.01
CA GLN A 226 8.31 -13.18 -3.37
C GLN A 226 9.39 -12.09 -3.54
N ALA A 227 8.98 -10.88 -3.92
CA ALA A 227 9.87 -9.72 -4.04
C ALA A 227 10.41 -9.20 -2.69
N LEU A 228 9.80 -9.59 -1.56
CA LEU A 228 10.29 -9.29 -0.21
C LEU A 228 11.56 -10.04 0.14
N GLN A 229 11.80 -11.20 -0.48
CA GLN A 229 12.96 -12.06 -0.21
C GLN A 229 13.05 -12.50 1.27
N GLU A 230 11.89 -12.70 1.92
CA GLU A 230 11.82 -13.12 3.32
C GLU A 230 12.53 -14.47 3.53
N GLY A 231 13.25 -14.59 4.64
CA GLY A 231 14.11 -15.74 4.94
C GLY A 231 15.53 -15.66 4.36
N ASP A 232 15.87 -14.59 3.65
CA ASP A 232 17.19 -14.35 3.08
C ASP A 232 17.87 -13.15 3.76
N ALA A 233 19.21 -13.13 3.75
CA ALA A 233 19.99 -11.98 4.23
C ALA A 233 19.68 -10.67 3.48
N ALA A 234 19.10 -10.76 2.29
CA ALA A 234 18.67 -9.64 1.45
C ALA A 234 17.18 -9.29 1.63
N ALA A 235 16.51 -9.84 2.65
CA ALA A 235 15.11 -9.55 2.97
C ALA A 235 14.85 -8.04 3.01
N LYS A 236 13.80 -7.60 2.30
CA LYS A 236 13.51 -6.18 2.10
C LYS A 236 12.69 -5.63 3.26
N PRO A 237 12.96 -4.39 3.69
CA PRO A 237 12.07 -3.71 4.62
C PRO A 237 10.69 -3.50 3.99
N ILE A 238 9.68 -3.37 4.83
CA ILE A 238 8.28 -3.16 4.46
C ILE A 238 7.81 -1.87 5.12
N ALA A 239 7.15 -1.01 4.36
CA ALA A 239 6.46 0.15 4.89
C ALA A 239 4.97 -0.14 4.98
N LEU A 240 4.43 -0.15 6.19
CA LEU A 240 2.99 -0.23 6.46
C LEU A 240 2.46 1.16 6.78
N SER A 241 1.46 1.62 6.05
CA SER A 241 0.73 2.86 6.39
C SER A 241 -0.78 2.62 6.41
N PHE A 242 -1.47 3.32 7.28
CA PHE A 242 -2.93 3.21 7.43
C PHE A 242 -3.50 4.45 8.13
N THR A 243 -4.80 4.63 7.97
CA THR A 243 -5.55 5.69 8.66
C THR A 243 -6.65 5.05 9.47
N LEU A 244 -6.69 5.35 10.76
CA LEU A 244 -7.72 4.82 11.64
C LEU A 244 -8.27 5.88 12.59
N SER A 245 -9.49 5.62 13.10
CA SER A 245 -10.09 6.29 14.25
C SER A 245 -10.35 5.24 15.33
N SER A 246 -9.82 5.45 16.52
CA SER A 246 -10.00 4.57 17.67
C SER A 246 -10.87 5.25 18.74
N PRO A 247 -11.73 4.50 19.45
CA PRO A 247 -12.48 5.05 20.57
C PRO A 247 -11.59 5.42 21.77
N LYS A 248 -10.34 4.95 21.78
CA LYS A 248 -9.38 5.17 22.86
C LYS A 248 -8.07 5.75 22.34
N SER A 249 -7.56 6.75 23.04
CA SER A 249 -6.17 7.21 22.91
C SER A 249 -5.22 6.27 23.65
N GLY A 250 -3.93 6.38 23.36
CA GLY A 250 -2.88 5.57 23.99
C GLY A 250 -2.22 4.61 23.02
N THR A 251 -1.50 3.62 23.53
CA THR A 251 -0.73 2.67 22.73
C THR A 251 -1.63 1.58 22.16
N HIS A 252 -1.51 1.37 20.87
CA HIS A 252 -2.13 0.30 20.10
C HIS A 252 -1.07 -0.49 19.35
N CYS A 253 -1.41 -1.70 18.94
CA CYS A 253 -0.52 -2.57 18.18
C CYS A 253 -1.07 -2.87 16.78
N VAL A 254 -0.16 -3.19 15.88
CA VAL A 254 -0.44 -3.92 14.65
C VAL A 254 0.62 -5.03 14.53
N ALA A 255 0.18 -6.21 14.15
CA ALA A 255 1.07 -7.36 13.97
C ALA A 255 1.12 -7.79 12.50
N LEU A 256 2.31 -8.16 12.04
CA LEU A 256 2.51 -8.91 10.81
C LEU A 256 2.87 -10.35 11.22
N LEU A 257 2.19 -11.32 10.60
CA LEU A 257 2.42 -12.74 10.86
C LEU A 257 2.76 -13.44 9.56
N GLN A 258 3.81 -14.26 9.57
CA GLN A 258 4.19 -15.15 8.48
C GLN A 258 3.69 -16.56 8.82
N GLY A 259 2.66 -17.01 8.09
CA GLY A 259 2.03 -18.32 8.33
C GLY A 259 2.99 -19.48 8.11
N ASP A 260 3.71 -19.48 7.00
CA ASP A 260 4.64 -20.55 6.61
C ASP A 260 5.78 -20.77 7.61
N ALA A 261 6.34 -19.67 8.13
CA ALA A 261 7.48 -19.70 9.04
C ALA A 261 7.08 -19.68 10.53
N ASN A 262 5.79 -19.51 10.83
CA ASN A 262 5.27 -19.32 12.19
C ASN A 262 6.05 -18.22 12.94
N ARG A 263 6.10 -17.04 12.36
CA ARG A 263 6.81 -15.87 12.89
C ARG A 263 5.91 -14.65 12.90
N HIS A 264 6.20 -13.72 13.80
CA HIS A 264 5.47 -12.47 13.94
C HIS A 264 6.38 -11.27 14.12
N TYR A 265 5.88 -10.10 13.77
CA TYR A 265 6.42 -8.79 14.11
C TYR A 265 5.32 -7.91 14.68
N ILE A 266 5.52 -7.40 15.89
CA ILE A 266 4.58 -6.48 16.53
C ILE A 266 5.14 -5.07 16.46
N ALA A 267 4.33 -4.12 15.98
CA ALA A 267 4.62 -2.70 16.05
C ALA A 267 3.63 -1.98 16.95
N GLU A 268 4.12 -1.12 17.83
CA GLU A 268 3.30 -0.19 18.60
C GLU A 268 3.14 1.14 17.87
N TYR A 269 1.96 1.73 17.98
CA TYR A 269 1.69 3.11 17.55
C TYR A 269 0.80 3.81 18.58
N THR A 270 0.88 5.13 18.64
CA THR A 270 0.14 5.92 19.65
C THR A 270 -0.97 6.70 19.01
N VAL A 271 -2.21 6.41 19.37
CA VAL A 271 -3.39 7.22 19.05
C VAL A 271 -3.39 8.43 19.98
N ALA A 272 -3.25 9.62 19.44
CA ALA A 272 -3.17 10.85 20.23
C ALA A 272 -4.56 11.30 20.72
N SER A 273 -5.59 11.16 19.87
CA SER A 273 -6.94 11.64 20.15
C SER A 273 -8.00 10.60 19.85
N ALA A 274 -8.78 10.21 20.85
CA ALA A 274 -9.90 9.30 20.66
C ALA A 274 -10.93 9.86 19.66
N ASN A 275 -11.55 8.95 18.89
CA ASN A 275 -12.59 9.26 17.88
C ASN A 275 -12.14 10.26 16.80
N THR A 276 -10.83 10.34 16.54
CA THR A 276 -10.26 11.19 15.49
C THR A 276 -9.47 10.32 14.51
N PHE A 277 -9.59 10.60 13.21
CA PHE A 277 -8.77 9.91 12.22
C PHE A 277 -7.33 10.40 12.27
N GLU A 278 -6.43 9.49 12.49
CA GLU A 278 -4.98 9.71 12.47
C GLU A 278 -4.31 8.78 11.44
N HIS A 279 -3.26 9.28 10.80
CA HIS A 279 -2.49 8.52 9.81
C HIS A 279 -1.17 8.03 10.41
N PHE A 280 -0.93 6.73 10.29
CA PHE A 280 0.24 6.05 10.84
C PHE A 280 1.15 5.53 9.74
N LYS A 281 2.45 5.56 9.99
CA LYS A 281 3.49 5.02 9.13
C LYS A 281 4.47 4.23 9.99
N ILE A 282 4.71 2.98 9.61
CA ILE A 282 5.53 2.04 10.34
C ILE A 282 6.50 1.37 9.36
N ILE A 283 7.78 1.41 9.66
CA ILE A 283 8.80 0.70 8.88
C ILE A 283 9.18 -0.57 9.63
N ILE A 284 9.10 -1.69 8.96
CA ILE A 284 9.34 -3.02 9.49
C ILE A 284 10.54 -3.60 8.74
N PRO A 285 11.59 -4.04 9.44
CA PRO A 285 12.72 -4.69 8.78
C PRO A 285 12.28 -6.01 8.14
N GLY A 286 12.90 -6.41 7.03
CA GLY A 286 12.67 -7.73 6.45
C GLY A 286 13.07 -8.84 7.43
N ASP A 287 12.35 -9.95 7.40
CA ASP A 287 12.69 -11.12 8.22
C ASP A 287 13.75 -11.97 7.51
N THR A 288 14.94 -11.99 8.04
CA THR A 288 16.05 -12.80 7.48
C THR A 288 15.99 -14.28 7.84
N SER A 289 15.00 -14.69 8.65
CA SER A 289 14.90 -16.06 9.19
C SER A 289 13.64 -16.80 8.76
N GLY A 290 12.59 -16.10 8.39
CA GLY A 290 11.28 -16.67 8.03
C GLY A 290 11.03 -16.66 6.54
N GLY A 291 11.11 -17.82 5.84
CA GLY A 291 10.79 -17.92 4.42
C GLY A 291 9.30 -17.96 4.15
N ILE A 292 8.88 -17.43 2.99
CA ILE A 292 7.50 -17.46 2.47
C ILE A 292 7.46 -18.36 1.24
N SER A 293 6.53 -19.32 1.20
CA SER A 293 6.29 -20.23 0.08
C SER A 293 5.86 -19.47 -1.18
N ASN A 294 6.04 -20.08 -2.36
CA ASN A 294 5.52 -19.52 -3.60
C ASN A 294 4.26 -20.25 -4.05
N ASP A 295 3.16 -20.01 -3.35
CA ASP A 295 1.87 -20.62 -3.64
C ASP A 295 0.70 -19.66 -3.40
N THR A 296 -0.53 -20.16 -3.49
CA THR A 296 -1.75 -19.38 -3.27
C THR A 296 -2.22 -19.39 -1.80
N GLY A 297 -1.42 -19.93 -0.87
CA GLY A 297 -1.68 -19.91 0.56
C GLY A 297 -1.44 -18.54 1.20
N GLU A 298 -1.66 -18.45 2.50
CA GLU A 298 -1.37 -17.25 3.29
C GLU A 298 0.14 -17.15 3.55
N GLY A 299 0.83 -16.22 2.89
CA GLY A 299 2.23 -15.96 3.16
C GLY A 299 2.44 -14.97 4.30
N MET A 300 1.58 -13.95 4.37
CA MET A 300 1.64 -12.95 5.43
C MET A 300 0.24 -12.45 5.80
N ARG A 301 0.04 -12.09 7.05
CA ARG A 301 -1.21 -11.52 7.55
C ARG A 301 -0.93 -10.25 8.36
N ILE A 302 -1.62 -9.16 8.02
CA ILE A 302 -1.67 -7.93 8.81
C ILE A 302 -2.82 -8.06 9.80
N THR A 303 -2.57 -7.83 11.07
CA THR A 303 -3.57 -7.98 12.12
C THR A 303 -3.63 -6.73 13.00
N PHE A 304 -4.80 -6.16 13.15
CA PHE A 304 -5.12 -5.06 14.06
C PHE A 304 -5.87 -5.61 15.27
N PRO A 305 -5.22 -5.76 16.44
CA PRO A 305 -5.86 -6.21 17.65
C PRO A 305 -6.94 -5.24 18.14
N LEU A 306 -8.14 -5.76 18.40
CA LEU A 306 -9.22 -5.04 19.07
C LEU A 306 -9.21 -5.32 20.59
N THR A 307 -8.89 -6.57 20.95
CA THR A 307 -8.62 -7.00 22.32
C THR A 307 -7.61 -8.14 22.30
N CYS A 308 -6.79 -8.26 23.34
CA CYS A 308 -5.73 -9.25 23.38
C CYS A 308 -5.43 -9.69 24.83
N GLY A 309 -5.57 -10.99 25.09
CA GLY A 309 -5.21 -11.60 26.36
C GLY A 309 -3.70 -11.87 26.48
N THR A 310 -3.24 -12.07 27.71
CA THR A 310 -1.81 -12.11 28.04
C THR A 310 -1.03 -13.24 27.38
N ASN A 311 -1.68 -14.34 26.97
CA ASN A 311 -1.02 -15.45 26.25
C ASN A 311 -0.68 -15.10 24.79
N MET A 312 -1.25 -14.01 24.27
CA MET A 312 -1.03 -13.52 22.91
C MET A 312 -0.16 -12.26 22.88
N HIS A 313 0.46 -11.94 24.02
CA HIS A 313 1.36 -10.80 24.13
C HIS A 313 2.80 -11.18 23.80
N GLY A 314 3.42 -10.39 22.92
CA GLY A 314 4.82 -10.47 22.57
C GLY A 314 5.57 -9.15 22.75
N SER A 315 6.80 -9.14 22.27
CA SER A 315 7.66 -7.95 22.29
C SER A 315 7.55 -7.20 20.97
N ALA A 316 7.46 -5.88 21.03
CA ALA A 316 7.45 -5.04 19.83
C ALA A 316 8.87 -4.81 19.26
N GLY A 317 8.94 -4.54 17.94
CA GLY A 317 10.13 -4.01 17.27
C GLY A 317 11.11 -5.05 16.75
N ALA A 318 10.78 -6.34 16.81
CA ALA A 318 11.61 -7.41 16.25
C ALA A 318 10.77 -8.60 15.77
N TRP A 319 11.27 -9.30 14.75
CA TRP A 319 10.72 -10.59 14.34
C TRP A 319 11.01 -11.66 15.38
N ALA A 320 9.98 -12.42 15.75
CA ALA A 320 10.07 -13.50 16.74
C ALA A 320 9.30 -14.74 16.25
N ASN A 321 9.58 -15.89 16.87
CA ASN A 321 8.86 -17.14 16.58
C ASN A 321 7.52 -17.16 17.31
N GLY A 322 6.54 -17.86 16.73
CA GLY A 322 5.22 -18.02 17.32
C GLY A 322 4.20 -17.06 16.72
N GLU A 323 3.00 -17.07 17.25
CA GLU A 323 1.87 -16.29 16.81
C GLU A 323 1.37 -15.39 17.94
N GLU A 324 1.95 -14.20 18.04
CA GLU A 324 1.60 -13.19 19.02
C GLU A 324 1.14 -11.92 18.28
N TYR A 325 0.20 -11.17 18.89
CA TYR A 325 -0.54 -10.14 18.17
C TYR A 325 -0.38 -8.73 18.73
N ALA A 326 -0.02 -8.62 20.02
CA ALA A 326 0.06 -7.33 20.70
C ALA A 326 1.11 -7.35 21.81
N THR A 327 1.45 -6.18 22.33
CA THR A 327 2.13 -6.04 23.62
C THR A 327 1.11 -5.88 24.74
N SER A 328 1.57 -5.89 25.98
CA SER A 328 0.73 -5.59 27.16
C SER A 328 0.20 -4.16 27.19
N ASN A 329 0.65 -3.28 26.28
CA ASN A 329 0.21 -1.90 26.16
C ASN A 329 -1.04 -1.74 25.30
N GLN A 330 -1.48 -2.81 24.61
CA GLN A 330 -2.67 -2.78 23.75
C GLN A 330 -3.93 -2.39 24.52
N GLN A 331 -4.65 -1.39 24.02
CA GLN A 331 -5.93 -1.01 24.58
C GLN A 331 -7.01 -2.06 24.28
N ASN A 332 -7.87 -2.38 25.26
CA ASN A 332 -9.07 -3.15 25.00
C ASN A 332 -10.13 -2.25 24.35
N LEU A 333 -10.43 -2.49 23.07
CA LEU A 333 -11.40 -1.71 22.29
C LEU A 333 -12.82 -2.30 22.36
N MET A 334 -12.98 -3.46 23.01
CA MET A 334 -14.26 -4.17 23.11
C MET A 334 -14.86 -4.09 24.53
N ASP A 335 -14.39 -3.21 25.39
CA ASP A 335 -14.84 -3.11 26.80
C ASP A 335 -16.06 -2.21 27.01
N ASN A 336 -16.58 -1.57 25.96
CA ASN A 336 -17.73 -0.67 26.04
C ASN A 336 -18.53 -0.72 24.74
N THR A 337 -19.86 -0.83 24.84
CA THR A 337 -20.77 -0.82 23.68
C THR A 337 -20.85 0.51 22.94
N SER A 338 -20.28 1.59 23.49
CA SER A 338 -20.11 2.85 22.76
C SER A 338 -18.83 2.91 21.92
N ASN A 339 -17.99 1.88 22.00
CA ASN A 339 -16.74 1.84 21.25
C ASN A 339 -16.99 1.57 19.77
N ASN A 340 -16.38 2.41 18.95
CA ASN A 340 -16.47 2.42 17.50
C ASN A 340 -15.05 2.57 16.92
N TRP A 341 -14.56 1.56 16.25
CA TRP A 341 -13.25 1.56 15.61
C TRP A 341 -13.40 1.60 14.10
N GLN A 342 -12.60 2.42 13.41
CA GLN A 342 -12.71 2.59 11.97
C GLN A 342 -11.33 2.57 11.32
N LEU A 343 -11.21 1.91 10.15
CA LEU A 343 -9.95 1.72 9.41
C LEU A 343 -10.14 2.01 7.93
N THR A 344 -9.16 2.66 7.30
CA THR A 344 -9.07 2.85 5.84
C THR A 344 -7.64 3.20 5.41
N ALA A 345 -7.44 3.37 4.10
CA ALA A 345 -6.16 3.74 3.50
C ALA A 345 -4.99 2.85 3.96
N VAL A 346 -5.22 1.53 4.02
CA VAL A 346 -4.18 0.58 4.40
C VAL A 346 -3.30 0.26 3.20
N GLN A 347 -2.02 0.50 3.34
CA GLN A 347 -1.01 0.22 2.32
C GLN A 347 0.18 -0.49 2.93
N LEU A 348 0.55 -1.61 2.32
CA LEU A 348 1.79 -2.33 2.58
C LEU A 348 2.63 -2.28 1.32
N GLU A 349 3.82 -1.73 1.40
CA GLU A 349 4.71 -1.56 0.25
C GLU A 349 6.14 -2.00 0.58
N ILE A 350 6.87 -2.44 -0.43
CA ILE A 350 8.26 -2.84 -0.28
C ILE A 350 9.12 -1.58 -0.19
N GLY A 351 9.90 -1.46 0.85
CA GLY A 351 10.83 -0.35 1.06
C GLY A 351 10.81 0.21 2.48
N ASP A 352 11.66 1.16 2.73
CA ASP A 352 11.89 1.83 4.02
C ASP A 352 11.19 3.20 4.14
N VAL A 353 10.31 3.51 3.19
CA VAL A 353 9.55 4.77 3.16
C VAL A 353 8.09 4.49 2.87
N ALA A 354 7.22 4.95 3.77
CA ALA A 354 5.78 4.94 3.53
C ALA A 354 5.41 6.12 2.61
N THR A 355 5.05 5.81 1.38
CA THR A 355 4.67 6.79 0.36
C THR A 355 3.20 7.22 0.52
N THR A 356 2.74 8.13 -0.34
CA THR A 356 1.31 8.49 -0.39
C THR A 356 0.46 7.28 -0.79
N PHE A 357 -0.72 7.15 -0.17
CA PHE A 357 -1.63 6.05 -0.42
C PHE A 357 -1.93 5.91 -1.92
N GLU A 358 -1.68 4.73 -2.46
CA GLU A 358 -1.97 4.39 -3.85
C GLU A 358 -3.45 4.09 -4.02
N ARG A 359 -4.16 5.04 -4.61
CA ARG A 359 -5.55 4.86 -4.94
C ARG A 359 -5.70 4.09 -6.25
N GLU A 360 -6.20 2.88 -6.15
CA GLU A 360 -6.57 2.06 -7.28
C GLU A 360 -8.01 2.39 -7.75
N ASP A 361 -8.32 2.23 -9.03
CA ASP A 361 -9.69 2.36 -9.51
C ASP A 361 -10.59 1.22 -8.97
N TYR A 362 -11.89 1.51 -8.86
CA TYR A 362 -12.85 0.55 -8.30
C TYR A 362 -12.90 -0.76 -9.07
N GLY A 363 -12.84 -0.71 -10.42
CA GLY A 363 -12.93 -1.91 -11.27
C GLY A 363 -11.76 -2.86 -11.02
N THR A 364 -10.55 -2.32 -10.90
CA THR A 364 -9.34 -3.09 -10.59
C THR A 364 -9.42 -3.70 -9.19
N THR A 365 -9.77 -2.90 -8.18
CA THR A 365 -9.96 -3.38 -6.80
C THR A 365 -11.04 -4.46 -6.74
N PHE A 366 -12.16 -4.26 -7.43
CA PHE A 366 -13.25 -5.23 -7.48
C PHE A 366 -12.80 -6.55 -8.12
N ALA A 367 -12.08 -6.51 -9.25
CA ALA A 367 -11.54 -7.70 -9.89
C ALA A 367 -10.58 -8.48 -8.96
N LYS A 368 -9.74 -7.79 -8.19
CA LYS A 368 -8.89 -8.41 -7.17
C LYS A 368 -9.71 -9.08 -6.06
N CYS A 369 -10.83 -8.48 -5.64
CA CYS A 369 -11.72 -9.06 -4.63
C CYS A 369 -12.45 -10.30 -5.18
N LEU A 370 -12.89 -10.29 -6.44
CA LEU A 370 -13.57 -11.41 -7.10
C LEU A 370 -12.72 -12.68 -7.13
N ARG A 371 -11.39 -12.58 -7.11
CA ARG A 371 -10.51 -13.74 -6.99
C ARG A 371 -10.74 -14.56 -5.72
N TYR A 372 -11.30 -13.96 -4.68
CA TYR A 372 -11.50 -14.58 -3.37
C TYR A 372 -12.97 -14.81 -3.03
N TYR A 373 -13.81 -13.88 -3.41
CA TYR A 373 -15.24 -13.94 -3.12
C TYR A 373 -16.03 -13.29 -4.25
N TYR A 374 -17.03 -14.02 -4.68
CA TYR A 374 -17.97 -13.54 -5.67
C TYR A 374 -19.41 -13.79 -5.19
N GLU A 375 -20.17 -12.72 -5.05
CA GLU A 375 -21.59 -12.76 -4.78
C GLU A 375 -22.39 -12.54 -6.05
N LEU A 376 -23.13 -13.57 -6.48
CA LEU A 376 -24.13 -13.44 -7.52
C LEU A 376 -25.45 -13.09 -6.85
N ALA A 377 -25.78 -11.79 -6.83
CA ALA A 377 -27.00 -11.28 -6.25
C ALA A 377 -28.14 -11.27 -7.25
N GLY A 378 -29.32 -11.66 -6.82
CA GLY A 378 -30.54 -11.60 -7.62
C GLY A 378 -31.37 -10.36 -7.30
N ALA A 379 -31.91 -9.70 -8.33
CA ALA A 379 -33.16 -8.97 -8.18
C ALA A 379 -34.31 -9.96 -8.41
N ASN A 380 -35.53 -9.58 -8.05
CA ASN A 380 -36.68 -10.45 -8.30
C ASN A 380 -36.81 -10.82 -9.81
N ASN A 381 -36.97 -12.10 -10.15
CA ASN A 381 -37.01 -12.63 -11.51
C ASN A 381 -35.74 -12.45 -12.36
N THR A 382 -34.56 -12.28 -11.73
CA THR A 382 -33.30 -12.26 -12.47
C THR A 382 -32.92 -13.67 -12.91
N ALA A 383 -32.56 -13.82 -14.18
CA ALA A 383 -32.04 -15.08 -14.70
C ALA A 383 -30.64 -15.35 -14.10
N LEU A 384 -30.46 -16.54 -13.59
CA LEU A 384 -29.21 -17.14 -13.17
C LEU A 384 -28.73 -18.12 -14.27
N PRO A 385 -27.59 -18.78 -14.13
CA PRO A 385 -27.07 -19.67 -15.17
C PRO A 385 -28.09 -20.69 -15.62
N THR A 386 -28.36 -20.75 -16.92
CA THR A 386 -29.27 -21.74 -17.53
C THR A 386 -28.58 -23.09 -17.57
N GLY A 387 -29.34 -24.16 -17.32
CA GLY A 387 -28.81 -25.50 -17.27
C GLY A 387 -29.67 -26.53 -18.04
N SER A 388 -29.29 -27.78 -17.89
CA SER A 388 -30.02 -28.94 -18.44
C SER A 388 -30.41 -29.87 -17.31
N GLN A 389 -31.55 -30.57 -17.53
CA GLN A 389 -32.00 -31.60 -16.62
C GLN A 389 -31.18 -32.88 -16.82
N THR A 390 -30.49 -33.28 -15.78
CA THR A 390 -29.62 -34.46 -15.74
C THR A 390 -30.31 -35.65 -15.11
N ALA A 391 -31.39 -35.40 -14.32
CA ALA A 391 -32.25 -36.39 -13.68
C ALA A 391 -33.70 -35.91 -13.69
N THR A 392 -34.67 -36.80 -13.36
CA THR A 392 -36.08 -36.41 -13.26
C THR A 392 -36.37 -35.42 -12.15
N THR A 393 -35.55 -35.39 -11.12
CA THR A 393 -35.67 -34.51 -9.96
C THR A 393 -34.42 -33.63 -9.79
N GLY A 394 -33.66 -33.38 -10.85
CA GLY A 394 -32.45 -32.58 -10.76
C GLY A 394 -31.86 -32.14 -12.08
N GLY A 395 -31.08 -31.09 -12.02
CA GLY A 395 -30.37 -30.54 -13.15
C GLY A 395 -29.10 -29.86 -12.74
N SER A 396 -28.30 -29.44 -13.71
CA SER A 396 -27.08 -28.67 -13.47
C SER A 396 -26.93 -27.56 -14.50
N ALA A 397 -26.44 -26.44 -14.04
CA ALA A 397 -26.09 -25.27 -14.84
C ALA A 397 -24.57 -25.03 -14.81
N TYR A 398 -23.98 -24.92 -15.98
CA TYR A 398 -22.58 -24.53 -16.10
C TYR A 398 -22.41 -23.05 -15.71
N TYR A 399 -21.36 -22.76 -14.99
CA TYR A 399 -21.00 -21.40 -14.57
C TYR A 399 -19.53 -21.13 -14.79
N GLN A 400 -19.22 -19.99 -15.38
CA GLN A 400 -17.87 -19.46 -15.52
C GLN A 400 -17.69 -18.27 -14.56
N PHE A 401 -16.63 -18.29 -13.74
CA PHE A 401 -16.35 -17.19 -12.85
C PHE A 401 -15.82 -15.97 -13.62
N PRO A 402 -16.14 -14.75 -13.18
CA PRO A 402 -15.74 -13.52 -13.88
C PRO A 402 -14.22 -13.28 -13.90
N VAL A 403 -13.52 -13.86 -12.94
CA VAL A 403 -12.05 -13.91 -12.86
C VAL A 403 -11.61 -15.28 -12.37
N GLU A 404 -10.35 -15.63 -12.56
CA GLU A 404 -9.80 -16.84 -11.96
C GLU A 404 -9.76 -16.73 -10.44
N MET A 405 -10.50 -17.60 -9.75
CA MET A 405 -10.53 -17.64 -8.29
C MET A 405 -9.22 -18.23 -7.73
N ARG A 406 -8.88 -17.89 -6.50
CA ARG A 406 -7.66 -18.36 -5.85
C ARG A 406 -7.57 -19.89 -5.72
N ALA A 407 -8.68 -20.50 -5.44
CA ALA A 407 -8.87 -21.95 -5.33
C ALA A 407 -10.25 -22.30 -5.86
N ALA A 408 -10.52 -23.59 -6.04
CA ALA A 408 -11.89 -24.05 -6.33
C ALA A 408 -12.83 -23.57 -5.21
N PRO A 409 -13.86 -22.76 -5.51
CA PRO A 409 -14.67 -22.14 -4.47
C PRO A 409 -15.66 -23.10 -3.83
N THR A 410 -16.04 -22.82 -2.61
CA THR A 410 -17.24 -23.34 -1.97
C THR A 410 -18.45 -22.50 -2.35
N LEU A 411 -19.64 -23.09 -2.30
CA LEU A 411 -20.90 -22.39 -2.54
C LEU A 411 -21.73 -22.33 -1.26
N ALA A 412 -22.14 -21.13 -0.90
CA ALA A 412 -23.23 -20.88 0.02
C ALA A 412 -24.37 -20.16 -0.71
N TYR A 413 -25.56 -20.24 -0.19
CA TYR A 413 -26.71 -19.54 -0.73
C TYR A 413 -27.60 -18.99 0.39
N SER A 414 -28.46 -18.04 0.07
CA SER A 414 -29.47 -17.50 0.96
C SER A 414 -30.54 -18.57 1.30
N ASP A 415 -31.79 -18.30 1.31
CA ASP A 415 -32.85 -19.31 1.50
C ASP A 415 -33.22 -19.97 0.18
N LEU A 416 -33.54 -21.30 0.18
CA LEU A 416 -33.97 -22.03 -1.04
C LEU A 416 -35.24 -21.44 -1.64
N SER A 417 -36.12 -20.85 -0.82
CA SER A 417 -37.34 -20.18 -1.28
C SER A 417 -37.08 -18.91 -2.09
N HIS A 418 -35.86 -18.38 -2.01
CA HIS A 418 -35.43 -17.24 -2.82
C HIS A 418 -35.14 -17.61 -4.27
N PHE A 419 -35.14 -18.90 -4.63
CA PHE A 419 -34.79 -19.38 -5.95
C PHE A 419 -35.91 -20.16 -6.58
N GLY A 420 -36.02 -20.06 -7.91
CA GLY A 420 -36.94 -20.85 -8.74
C GLY A 420 -36.20 -21.64 -9.78
N VAL A 421 -36.61 -22.87 -9.98
CA VAL A 421 -36.27 -23.68 -11.15
C VAL A 421 -37.52 -23.89 -11.95
N GLN A 422 -37.42 -23.81 -13.27
CA GLN A 422 -38.52 -24.05 -14.18
C GLN A 422 -38.09 -25.12 -15.19
N PRO A 423 -38.23 -26.38 -14.80
CA PRO A 423 -37.78 -27.49 -15.64
C PRO A 423 -38.63 -27.68 -16.89
N ASP A 424 -39.92 -27.41 -16.81
CA ASP A 424 -40.84 -27.62 -17.91
C ASP A 424 -41.81 -26.41 -18.03
N MET A 425 -42.98 -26.51 -17.49
CA MET A 425 -43.96 -25.41 -17.51
C MET A 425 -44.28 -24.85 -16.13
N ALA A 426 -43.95 -25.59 -15.07
CA ALA A 426 -44.26 -25.22 -13.71
C ALA A 426 -43.01 -24.79 -12.94
N GLN A 427 -43.08 -23.63 -12.28
CA GLN A 427 -42.07 -23.18 -11.35
C GLN A 427 -42.05 -24.10 -10.12
N GLN A 428 -40.83 -24.41 -9.67
CA GLN A 428 -40.57 -25.11 -8.41
C GLN A 428 -39.45 -24.38 -7.64
N ASN A 429 -39.46 -24.53 -6.33
CA ASN A 429 -38.30 -24.15 -5.52
C ASN A 429 -37.31 -25.31 -5.50
N PRO A 430 -36.02 -25.06 -5.58
CA PRO A 430 -35.04 -26.13 -5.38
C PRO A 430 -35.11 -26.65 -3.94
N THR A 431 -34.86 -27.94 -3.77
CA THR A 431 -34.73 -28.59 -2.45
C THR A 431 -33.28 -28.64 -2.01
N ALA A 432 -32.33 -28.47 -2.93
CA ALA A 432 -30.91 -28.27 -2.66
C ALA A 432 -30.26 -27.54 -3.82
N ILE A 433 -29.22 -26.76 -3.49
CA ILE A 433 -28.30 -26.12 -4.44
C ILE A 433 -26.88 -26.46 -3.98
N VAL A 434 -26.07 -27.02 -4.86
CA VAL A 434 -24.68 -27.40 -4.56
C VAL A 434 -23.77 -27.04 -5.71
N ILE A 435 -22.49 -26.80 -5.43
CA ILE A 435 -21.49 -26.69 -6.47
C ILE A 435 -20.87 -28.07 -6.74
N GLY A 436 -20.84 -28.48 -8.01
CA GLY A 436 -20.20 -29.71 -8.45
C GLY A 436 -19.01 -29.43 -9.36
N TYR A 437 -17.93 -30.18 -9.21
CA TYR A 437 -16.75 -30.12 -10.07
C TYR A 437 -16.23 -28.69 -10.33
N ALA A 438 -16.08 -27.90 -9.28
CA ALA A 438 -15.51 -26.57 -9.39
C ALA A 438 -14.00 -26.63 -9.63
N THR A 439 -13.55 -25.76 -10.53
CA THR A 439 -12.15 -25.37 -10.72
C THR A 439 -11.97 -23.91 -10.30
N THR A 440 -10.81 -23.35 -10.48
CA THR A 440 -10.58 -21.92 -10.24
C THR A 440 -11.31 -20.99 -11.22
N SER A 441 -11.72 -21.50 -12.38
CA SER A 441 -12.36 -20.70 -13.45
C SER A 441 -13.79 -21.07 -13.75
N THR A 442 -14.20 -22.29 -13.46
CA THR A 442 -15.54 -22.81 -13.83
C THR A 442 -16.11 -23.74 -12.77
N GLY A 443 -17.42 -23.93 -12.79
CA GLY A 443 -18.09 -24.92 -11.96
C GLY A 443 -19.50 -25.24 -12.48
N TRP A 444 -20.12 -26.27 -11.91
CA TRP A 444 -21.53 -26.58 -12.13
C TRP A 444 -22.32 -26.26 -10.86
N ILE A 445 -23.41 -25.54 -11.02
CA ILE A 445 -24.40 -25.39 -9.96
C ILE A 445 -25.43 -26.45 -10.19
N ALA A 446 -25.48 -27.45 -9.32
CA ALA A 446 -26.47 -28.52 -9.37
C ALA A 446 -27.65 -28.20 -8.46
N HIS A 447 -28.83 -28.53 -8.93
CA HIS A 447 -30.10 -28.33 -8.22
C HIS A 447 -30.86 -29.62 -8.11
N THR A 448 -31.51 -29.82 -6.98
CA THR A 448 -32.57 -30.84 -6.83
C THR A 448 -33.92 -30.15 -6.63
N PHE A 449 -34.97 -30.78 -7.09
CA PHE A 449 -36.37 -30.35 -6.95
C PHE A 449 -37.30 -31.53 -6.78
N SER A 450 -38.55 -31.31 -6.36
CA SER A 450 -39.45 -32.36 -5.86
C SER A 450 -40.30 -33.04 -6.94
N ALA A 451 -40.56 -32.38 -8.07
CA ALA A 451 -41.43 -32.94 -9.10
C ALA A 451 -40.62 -33.49 -10.27
N ASP A 452 -41.14 -34.59 -10.86
CA ASP A 452 -40.54 -35.20 -12.04
C ASP A 452 -40.56 -34.25 -13.24
N ALA A 453 -39.46 -34.25 -13.96
CA ALA A 453 -39.28 -33.49 -15.19
C ALA A 453 -38.54 -34.33 -16.24
N ALA A 454 -38.70 -33.98 -17.51
CA ALA A 454 -38.09 -34.73 -18.60
C ALA A 454 -36.56 -34.48 -18.68
N LYS A 455 -35.79 -35.56 -18.67
CA LYS A 455 -34.34 -35.50 -18.86
C LYS A 455 -33.96 -34.89 -20.22
N GLY A 456 -32.87 -34.12 -20.24
CA GLY A 456 -32.32 -33.54 -21.45
C GLY A 456 -32.93 -32.22 -21.87
N LEU A 457 -33.95 -31.72 -21.19
CA LEU A 457 -34.54 -30.43 -21.44
C LEU A 457 -33.69 -29.32 -20.75
N THR A 458 -33.67 -28.16 -21.36
CA THR A 458 -33.15 -26.94 -20.76
C THR A 458 -34.10 -26.44 -19.70
N TYR A 459 -33.57 -25.98 -18.57
CA TYR A 459 -34.39 -25.34 -17.55
C TYR A 459 -33.85 -23.92 -17.23
N ARG A 460 -34.75 -23.09 -16.72
CA ARG A 460 -34.42 -21.80 -16.19
C ARG A 460 -34.14 -21.92 -14.69
N PHE A 461 -33.01 -21.36 -14.26
CA PHE A 461 -32.72 -21.08 -12.87
C PHE A 461 -32.76 -19.56 -12.67
N TYR A 462 -33.44 -19.08 -11.66
CA TYR A 462 -33.66 -17.65 -11.47
C TYR A 462 -33.96 -17.31 -10.02
N SER A 463 -33.78 -16.04 -9.66
CA SER A 463 -34.11 -15.51 -8.35
C SER A 463 -35.60 -15.18 -8.27
N LEU A 464 -36.22 -15.48 -7.13
CA LEU A 464 -37.61 -15.12 -6.76
C LEU A 464 -37.65 -13.97 -5.76
N SER A 465 -36.53 -13.55 -5.26
CA SER A 465 -36.42 -12.55 -4.22
C SER A 465 -35.23 -11.61 -4.49
N ALA A 466 -35.36 -10.34 -4.12
CA ALA A 466 -34.24 -9.42 -4.09
C ALA A 466 -33.18 -9.82 -3.04
N SER A 467 -33.50 -10.73 -2.12
CA SER A 467 -32.58 -11.29 -1.13
C SER A 467 -31.88 -12.56 -1.62
N ALA A 468 -32.11 -13.02 -2.87
CA ALA A 468 -31.41 -14.16 -3.41
C ALA A 468 -29.91 -13.90 -3.56
N ARG A 469 -29.09 -14.81 -3.04
CA ARG A 469 -27.62 -14.73 -3.08
C ARG A 469 -27.04 -16.12 -3.34
N LEU A 470 -26.12 -16.21 -4.29
CA LEU A 470 -25.21 -17.35 -4.45
C LEU A 470 -23.79 -16.83 -4.18
N ASN A 471 -23.17 -17.36 -3.17
CA ASN A 471 -21.88 -16.89 -2.67
C ASN A 471 -20.80 -17.91 -2.95
N PHE A 472 -19.88 -17.58 -3.83
CA PHE A 472 -18.73 -18.40 -4.16
C PHE A 472 -17.51 -17.88 -3.38
N SER A 473 -16.98 -18.72 -2.49
CA SER A 473 -15.86 -18.35 -1.63
C SER A 473 -14.64 -19.22 -1.90
N ALA A 474 -13.55 -18.59 -2.27
CA ALA A 474 -12.18 -19.08 -2.31
C ALA A 474 -11.29 -18.24 -1.38
N ASP A 475 -11.84 -17.75 -0.30
CA ASP A 475 -11.21 -16.86 0.69
C ASP A 475 -9.94 -17.48 1.30
N LEU A 476 -9.05 -16.64 1.84
CA LEU A 476 -7.71 -16.99 2.32
C LEU A 476 -7.60 -16.89 3.85
#